data_0c06e97c6d984c7608f4e09bd46ad09e
#
_entry.id   0c06e97c6d984c7608f4e09bd46ad09e
#
_cell.length_a   1.000
_cell.length_b   1.000
_cell.length_c   1.000
_cell.angle_alpha   90.00
_cell.angle_beta   90.00
_cell.angle_gamma   90.00
#
_symmetry.space_group_name_H-M   'P 1'
#
loop_
_entity.id
_entity.type
_entity.pdbx_description
1 polymer ?
#
loop_
_entity_poly.entity_id
_entity_poly.type
_entity_poly.pdbx_seq_one_letter_code
_entity_poly.pdbx_strand_id
1 'polypeptide(L)'
;EKGLCIVTYPDALAEKVVSRKELSDKTLKLNVGEKVDTTFITDVLHSYGFEYVDYVYEPGQYAVRGSIIDVFSFASEYPYRIDFFGDEVESIRTFEVESQLSREKKEGVSIVPDLAVTGDVTTSFLDFIPKETTLAMRDFLWLRERIQVVHDEALTPQAIAVQEVEENGGITLEGKLIDGSEFTVRALDFRRLEFGNKPTGTPNASVTFDTSAQPIFHKNFDLVAGSFKEYLEKGYTLYICSDSMKQTDRIRAIFEDRGDKIKFTPVERTVHEGFVDNTLRL
;
A
#
# COMPACT_ATOMS: atom_id res chain seq x y z
N GLU A 1 -7.60 -10.72 -5.19
CA GLU A 1 -6.72 -11.79 -4.67
C GLU A 1 -7.00 -11.99 -3.18
N LYS A 2 -7.10 -13.24 -2.73
CA LYS A 2 -7.24 -13.54 -1.30
C LYS A 2 -5.90 -13.30 -0.61
N GLY A 3 -5.90 -12.51 0.48
CA GLY A 3 -4.71 -12.23 1.26
C GLY A 3 -3.95 -10.94 0.88
N LEU A 4 -4.51 -10.08 0.03
CA LEU A 4 -3.94 -8.76 -0.24
C LEU A 4 -4.05 -7.89 1.03
N CYS A 5 -2.94 -7.26 1.40
CA CYS A 5 -2.88 -6.24 2.45
C CYS A 5 -2.56 -4.89 1.80
N ILE A 6 -3.40 -3.90 2.04
CA ILE A 6 -3.21 -2.53 1.57
C ILE A 6 -2.97 -1.65 2.79
N VAL A 7 -1.83 -0.94 2.79
CA VAL A 7 -1.52 0.07 3.80
C VAL A 7 -1.77 1.45 3.20
N THR A 8 -2.55 2.26 3.90
CA THR A 8 -2.96 3.59 3.43
C THR A 8 -2.98 4.59 4.58
N TYR A 9 -3.28 5.84 4.30
CA TYR A 9 -3.33 6.95 5.25
C TYR A 9 -4.55 7.86 4.98
N PRO A 10 -4.93 8.75 5.92
CA PRO A 10 -6.17 9.51 5.83
C PRO A 10 -6.33 10.33 4.56
N ASP A 11 -5.27 11.00 4.13
CA ASP A 11 -5.30 11.88 2.97
C ASP A 11 -5.65 11.08 1.69
N ALA A 12 -5.01 9.93 1.49
CA ALA A 12 -5.33 9.05 0.36
C ALA A 12 -6.74 8.42 0.46
N LEU A 13 -7.26 8.21 1.69
CA LEU A 13 -8.63 7.73 1.87
C LEU A 13 -9.69 8.80 1.63
N ALA A 14 -9.32 10.07 1.78
CA ALA A 14 -10.20 11.19 1.46
C ALA A 14 -10.44 11.32 -0.05
N GLU A 15 -9.48 10.91 -0.87
CA GLU A 15 -9.59 11.00 -2.33
C GLU A 15 -10.60 9.98 -2.88
N LYS A 16 -11.44 10.45 -3.80
CA LYS A 16 -12.32 9.57 -4.58
C LYS A 16 -11.52 8.88 -5.69
N VAL A 17 -11.99 7.71 -6.06
CA VAL A 17 -11.42 6.88 -7.13
C VAL A 17 -12.46 6.67 -8.23
N VAL A 18 -12.04 6.14 -9.36
CA VAL A 18 -12.97 5.69 -10.42
C VAL A 18 -13.80 4.50 -9.96
N SER A 19 -15.01 4.36 -10.46
CA SER A 19 -15.83 3.20 -10.16
C SER A 19 -15.24 1.92 -10.77
N ARG A 20 -15.57 0.75 -10.19
CA ARG A 20 -15.18 -0.55 -10.77
C ARG A 20 -15.67 -0.73 -12.21
N LYS A 21 -16.86 -0.20 -12.51
CA LYS A 21 -17.41 -0.26 -13.85
C LYS A 21 -16.55 0.56 -14.81
N GLU A 22 -16.26 1.79 -14.46
CA GLU A 22 -15.42 2.66 -15.27
C GLU A 22 -14.01 2.11 -15.48
N LEU A 23 -13.39 1.57 -14.42
CA LEU A 23 -12.10 0.88 -14.54
C LEU A 23 -12.21 -0.28 -15.55
N SER A 24 -13.27 -1.08 -15.49
CA SER A 24 -13.48 -2.18 -16.43
C SER A 24 -13.71 -1.69 -17.86
N ASP A 25 -14.50 -0.64 -18.04
CA ASP A 25 -14.85 -0.08 -19.33
C ASP A 25 -13.64 0.60 -20.01
N LYS A 26 -12.74 1.18 -19.22
CA LYS A 26 -11.49 1.84 -19.67
C LYS A 26 -10.26 0.91 -19.60
N THR A 27 -10.42 -0.39 -19.44
CA THR A 27 -9.32 -1.36 -19.47
C THR A 27 -9.34 -2.10 -20.80
N LEU A 28 -8.31 -1.89 -21.62
CA LEU A 28 -8.09 -2.71 -22.81
C LEU A 28 -7.45 -4.03 -22.41
N LYS A 29 -8.14 -5.15 -22.70
CA LYS A 29 -7.63 -6.51 -22.44
C LYS A 29 -7.32 -7.18 -23.76
N LEU A 30 -6.14 -7.81 -23.81
CA LEU A 30 -5.70 -8.61 -24.96
C LEU A 30 -5.16 -9.94 -24.45
N ASN A 31 -5.43 -11.00 -25.18
CA ASN A 31 -4.96 -12.35 -24.86
C ASN A 31 -4.21 -12.95 -26.05
N VAL A 32 -3.26 -13.83 -25.78
CA VAL A 32 -2.57 -14.60 -26.82
C VAL A 32 -3.59 -15.43 -27.61
N GLY A 33 -3.48 -15.43 -28.93
CA GLY A 33 -4.40 -16.08 -29.86
C GLY A 33 -5.67 -15.26 -30.18
N GLU A 34 -5.84 -14.08 -29.58
CA GLU A 34 -6.95 -13.19 -29.90
C GLU A 34 -6.72 -12.48 -31.24
N LYS A 35 -7.79 -12.36 -32.04
CA LYS A 35 -7.74 -11.61 -33.31
C LYS A 35 -8.25 -10.20 -33.09
N VAL A 36 -7.38 -9.24 -33.31
CA VAL A 36 -7.68 -7.83 -33.13
C VAL A 36 -6.85 -7.00 -34.09
N ASP A 37 -7.48 -6.01 -34.71
CA ASP A 37 -6.78 -5.07 -35.59
C ASP A 37 -5.82 -4.18 -34.79
N THR A 38 -4.57 -4.13 -35.22
CA THR A 38 -3.53 -3.29 -34.59
C THR A 38 -3.90 -1.79 -34.64
N THR A 39 -4.61 -1.37 -35.70
CA THR A 39 -5.13 0.02 -35.81
C THR A 39 -6.13 0.31 -34.70
N PHE A 40 -7.03 -0.63 -34.42
CA PHE A 40 -7.97 -0.48 -33.31
C PHE A 40 -7.24 -0.29 -31.96
N ILE A 41 -6.18 -1.07 -31.72
CA ILE A 41 -5.39 -0.96 -30.47
C ILE A 41 -4.75 0.42 -30.37
N THR A 42 -4.12 0.91 -31.45
CA THR A 42 -3.47 2.23 -31.45
C THR A 42 -4.48 3.36 -31.29
N ASP A 43 -5.67 3.24 -31.87
CA ASP A 43 -6.75 4.22 -31.68
C ASP A 43 -7.25 4.27 -30.23
N VAL A 44 -7.39 3.07 -29.60
CA VAL A 44 -7.74 2.98 -28.17
C VAL A 44 -6.65 3.59 -27.30
N LEU A 45 -5.37 3.26 -27.54
CA LEU A 45 -4.25 3.83 -26.79
C LEU A 45 -4.20 5.35 -26.91
N HIS A 46 -4.40 5.86 -28.11
CA HIS A 46 -4.48 7.30 -28.34
C HIS A 46 -5.68 7.94 -27.60
N SER A 47 -6.86 7.28 -27.63
CA SER A 47 -8.05 7.76 -26.90
C SER A 47 -7.87 7.71 -25.38
N TYR A 48 -7.00 6.85 -24.88
CA TYR A 48 -6.60 6.75 -23.48
C TYR A 48 -5.53 7.77 -23.07
N GLY A 49 -5.08 8.63 -24.01
CA GLY A 49 -4.06 9.65 -23.77
C GLY A 49 -2.63 9.09 -23.72
N PHE A 50 -2.39 7.88 -24.24
CA PHE A 50 -1.03 7.37 -24.37
C PHE A 50 -0.26 8.14 -25.45
N GLU A 51 0.99 8.47 -25.15
CA GLU A 51 1.90 9.15 -26.04
C GLU A 51 2.57 8.14 -27.00
N TYR A 52 2.55 8.46 -28.32
CA TYR A 52 3.31 7.68 -29.30
C TYR A 52 4.78 8.08 -29.28
N VAL A 53 5.68 7.10 -29.10
CA VAL A 53 7.13 7.29 -29.02
C VAL A 53 7.88 6.24 -29.84
N ASP A 54 9.17 6.47 -30.14
CA ASP A 54 10.00 5.48 -30.81
C ASP A 54 10.36 4.28 -29.91
N TYR A 55 10.60 4.55 -28.61
CA TYR A 55 10.89 3.58 -27.56
C TYR A 55 10.15 3.94 -26.29
N VAL A 56 9.59 2.93 -25.64
CA VAL A 56 8.81 3.09 -24.42
C VAL A 56 9.73 3.09 -23.20
N TYR A 57 9.63 4.14 -22.37
CA TYR A 57 10.42 4.30 -21.15
C TYR A 57 9.56 4.54 -19.90
N GLU A 58 8.38 5.14 -20.05
CA GLU A 58 7.53 5.58 -18.94
C GLU A 58 6.09 5.09 -19.11
N PRO A 59 5.33 4.92 -18.01
CA PRO A 59 3.89 4.67 -18.09
C PRO A 59 3.17 5.72 -18.94
N GLY A 60 2.21 5.27 -19.74
CA GLY A 60 1.47 6.14 -20.64
C GLY A 60 2.13 6.29 -22.03
N GLN A 61 3.19 5.57 -22.31
CA GLN A 61 3.82 5.57 -23.64
C GLN A 61 3.52 4.28 -24.40
N TYR A 62 3.47 4.37 -25.73
CA TYR A 62 3.42 3.24 -26.64
C TYR A 62 4.24 3.48 -27.90
N ALA A 63 4.72 2.39 -28.50
CA ALA A 63 5.48 2.38 -29.74
C ALA A 63 4.98 1.27 -30.67
N VAL A 64 4.99 1.52 -31.99
CA VAL A 64 4.62 0.55 -33.02
C VAL A 64 5.82 0.32 -33.93
N ARG A 65 6.27 -0.94 -34.02
CA ARG A 65 7.42 -1.30 -34.86
C ARG A 65 7.11 -2.59 -35.64
N GLY A 66 6.65 -2.42 -36.88
CA GLY A 66 6.22 -3.54 -37.70
C GLY A 66 5.03 -4.28 -37.09
N SER A 67 5.21 -5.56 -36.74
CA SER A 67 4.18 -6.36 -36.08
C SER A 67 4.18 -6.25 -34.56
N ILE A 68 4.98 -5.35 -33.98
CA ILE A 68 5.15 -5.26 -32.53
C ILE A 68 4.53 -3.96 -32.03
N ILE A 69 3.73 -4.06 -30.97
CA ILE A 69 3.26 -2.95 -30.16
C ILE A 69 3.88 -3.06 -28.77
N ASP A 70 4.70 -2.09 -28.41
CA ASP A 70 5.19 -1.90 -27.05
C ASP A 70 4.29 -0.89 -26.33
N VAL A 71 3.88 -1.18 -25.10
CA VAL A 71 2.99 -0.29 -24.32
C VAL A 71 3.31 -0.37 -22.83
N PHE A 72 3.35 0.78 -22.15
CA PHE A 72 3.54 0.84 -20.72
C PHE A 72 2.25 1.31 -20.03
N SER A 73 1.49 0.35 -19.51
CA SER A 73 0.26 0.61 -18.76
C SER A 73 0.56 1.28 -17.43
N PHE A 74 -0.30 2.19 -16.97
CA PHE A 74 -0.20 2.81 -15.64
C PHE A 74 -0.40 1.81 -14.49
N ALA A 75 -1.00 0.64 -14.75
CA ALA A 75 -1.21 -0.41 -13.76
C ALA A 75 -0.11 -1.50 -13.75
N SER A 76 1.02 -1.28 -14.41
CA SER A 76 2.08 -2.28 -14.58
C SER A 76 3.42 -1.78 -14.09
N GLU A 77 4.22 -2.68 -13.51
CA GLU A 77 5.61 -2.39 -13.12
C GLU A 77 6.55 -2.36 -14.34
N TYR A 78 6.22 -3.16 -15.37
CA TYR A 78 7.02 -3.29 -16.59
C TYR A 78 6.14 -3.06 -17.82
N PRO A 79 6.70 -2.49 -18.91
CA PRO A 79 5.99 -2.40 -20.18
C PRO A 79 5.78 -3.77 -20.81
N TYR A 80 4.77 -3.83 -21.65
CA TYR A 80 4.41 -5.02 -22.43
C TYR A 80 4.86 -4.88 -23.87
N ARG A 81 5.36 -5.96 -24.43
CA ARG A 81 5.64 -6.17 -25.86
C ARG A 81 4.66 -7.17 -26.39
N ILE A 82 3.81 -6.75 -27.30
CA ILE A 82 2.76 -7.54 -27.94
C ILE A 82 3.18 -7.76 -29.38
N ASP A 83 3.41 -9.01 -29.75
CA ASP A 83 3.83 -9.40 -31.09
C ASP A 83 2.63 -9.99 -31.84
N PHE A 84 2.46 -9.60 -33.12
CA PHE A 84 1.34 -9.97 -33.95
C PHE A 84 1.78 -10.80 -35.16
N PHE A 85 0.98 -11.81 -35.49
CA PHE A 85 1.05 -12.48 -36.79
C PHE A 85 -0.23 -12.14 -37.57
N GLY A 86 -0.13 -11.18 -38.50
CA GLY A 86 -1.32 -10.56 -39.10
C GLY A 86 -2.15 -9.85 -38.05
N ASP A 87 -3.41 -10.24 -37.88
CA ASP A 87 -4.35 -9.67 -36.88
C ASP A 87 -4.41 -10.50 -35.59
N GLU A 88 -3.59 -11.54 -35.45
CA GLU A 88 -3.60 -12.43 -34.29
C GLU A 88 -2.45 -12.08 -33.32
N VAL A 89 -2.75 -11.97 -32.04
CA VAL A 89 -1.75 -11.80 -30.99
C VAL A 89 -0.95 -13.08 -30.85
N GLU A 90 0.27 -13.10 -31.35
CA GLU A 90 1.15 -14.28 -31.33
C GLU A 90 1.80 -14.47 -29.95
N SER A 91 2.26 -13.38 -29.35
CA SER A 91 2.87 -13.45 -28.03
C SER A 91 2.78 -12.13 -27.28
N ILE A 92 2.74 -12.23 -25.95
CA ILE A 92 2.81 -11.10 -25.02
C ILE A 92 3.95 -11.34 -24.04
N ARG A 93 4.80 -10.33 -23.84
CA ARG A 93 5.95 -10.38 -22.92
C ARG A 93 6.10 -9.07 -22.17
N THR A 94 6.57 -9.10 -20.95
CA THR A 94 7.13 -7.90 -20.31
C THR A 94 8.57 -7.70 -20.78
N PHE A 95 9.06 -6.48 -20.70
CA PHE A 95 10.45 -6.17 -21.03
C PHE A 95 11.04 -5.12 -20.08
N GLU A 96 12.35 -5.07 -20.04
CA GLU A 96 13.11 -4.12 -19.22
C GLU A 96 13.27 -2.81 -19.98
N VAL A 97 12.97 -1.70 -19.34
CA VAL A 97 13.00 -0.36 -19.95
C VAL A 97 14.40 0.01 -20.43
N GLU A 98 15.44 -0.17 -19.59
CA GLU A 98 16.81 0.26 -19.90
C GLU A 98 17.44 -0.59 -21.02
N SER A 99 17.32 -1.90 -20.92
CA SER A 99 17.94 -2.84 -21.86
C SER A 99 17.07 -3.19 -23.08
N GLN A 100 15.78 -2.88 -23.03
CA GLN A 100 14.76 -3.28 -24.00
C GLN A 100 14.65 -4.81 -24.23
N LEU A 101 15.22 -5.60 -23.30
CA LEU A 101 15.19 -7.06 -23.37
C LEU A 101 13.94 -7.64 -22.76
N SER A 102 13.38 -8.64 -23.43
CA SER A 102 12.19 -9.36 -22.94
C SER A 102 12.48 -10.10 -21.63
N ARG A 103 11.49 -10.08 -20.71
CA ARG A 103 11.54 -10.75 -19.40
C ARG A 103 10.61 -11.98 -19.41
N GLU A 104 9.38 -11.79 -19.02
CA GLU A 104 8.41 -12.84 -18.78
C GLU A 104 7.38 -12.92 -19.89
N LYS A 105 7.00 -14.14 -20.28
CA LYS A 105 5.84 -14.38 -21.12
C LYS A 105 4.56 -14.25 -20.30
N LYS A 106 3.52 -13.69 -20.91
CA LYS A 106 2.18 -13.53 -20.34
C LYS A 106 1.14 -14.12 -21.30
N GLU A 107 0.09 -14.72 -20.76
CA GLU A 107 -1.05 -15.20 -21.54
C GLU A 107 -2.01 -14.09 -21.96
N GLY A 108 -1.97 -12.97 -21.23
CA GLY A 108 -2.78 -11.79 -21.51
C GLY A 108 -2.23 -10.53 -20.84
N VAL A 109 -2.75 -9.40 -21.26
CA VAL A 109 -2.41 -8.07 -20.74
C VAL A 109 -3.67 -7.27 -20.47
N SER A 110 -3.60 -6.43 -19.43
CA SER A 110 -4.60 -5.41 -19.13
C SER A 110 -3.92 -4.05 -19.17
N ILE A 111 -4.32 -3.22 -20.13
CA ILE A 111 -3.76 -1.88 -20.33
C ILE A 111 -4.76 -0.88 -19.77
N VAL A 112 -4.33 -0.13 -18.77
CA VAL A 112 -5.12 0.87 -18.05
C VAL A 112 -4.51 2.23 -18.29
N PRO A 113 -5.32 3.25 -18.68
CA PRO A 113 -4.86 4.64 -18.81
C PRO A 113 -4.61 5.29 -17.46
N ASP A 114 -4.12 6.52 -17.45
CA ASP A 114 -4.12 7.36 -16.26
C ASP A 114 -5.56 7.77 -15.91
N LEU A 115 -6.14 7.04 -14.98
CA LEU A 115 -7.52 7.27 -14.53
C LEU A 115 -7.65 8.50 -13.61
N ALA A 116 -6.55 9.01 -13.06
CA ALA A 116 -6.57 10.25 -12.30
C ALA A 116 -6.83 11.46 -13.21
N VAL A 117 -6.35 11.38 -14.45
CA VAL A 117 -6.54 12.43 -15.47
C VAL A 117 -7.77 12.17 -16.35
N THR A 118 -7.97 10.91 -16.76
CA THR A 118 -8.98 10.55 -17.79
C THR A 118 -10.26 9.97 -17.21
N GLY A 119 -10.30 9.67 -15.89
CA GLY A 119 -11.43 9.05 -15.22
C GLY A 119 -12.34 10.03 -14.48
N ASP A 120 -13.62 9.68 -14.38
CA ASP A 120 -14.56 10.35 -13.48
C ASP A 120 -14.39 9.77 -12.07
N VAL A 121 -13.62 10.43 -11.22
CA VAL A 121 -13.38 10.03 -9.82
C VAL A 121 -14.59 10.42 -8.97
N THR A 122 -15.53 9.50 -8.82
CA THR A 122 -16.81 9.75 -8.17
C THR A 122 -17.08 8.85 -6.96
N THR A 123 -16.25 7.85 -6.74
CA THR A 123 -16.50 6.75 -5.82
C THR A 123 -15.48 6.74 -4.70
N SER A 124 -15.90 6.57 -3.44
CA SER A 124 -14.97 6.33 -2.33
C SER A 124 -14.18 5.05 -2.55
N PHE A 125 -12.92 5.04 -2.13
CA PHE A 125 -12.10 3.82 -2.12
C PHE A 125 -12.78 2.67 -1.33
N LEU A 126 -13.55 2.98 -0.29
CA LEU A 126 -14.32 1.99 0.47
C LEU A 126 -15.46 1.33 -0.33
N ASP A 127 -16.00 2.00 -1.34
CA ASP A 127 -16.97 1.39 -2.26
C ASP A 127 -16.27 0.54 -3.33
N PHE A 128 -14.98 0.84 -3.60
CA PHE A 128 -14.18 0.12 -4.56
C PHE A 128 -13.68 -1.23 -4.05
N ILE A 129 -13.35 -1.36 -2.76
CA ILE A 129 -12.83 -2.60 -2.16
C ILE A 129 -13.96 -3.62 -1.85
N PRO A 130 -13.67 -4.94 -1.80
CA PRO A 130 -14.65 -5.97 -1.42
C PRO A 130 -15.20 -5.74 0.00
N LYS A 131 -16.48 -5.99 0.21
CA LYS A 131 -17.13 -5.82 1.53
C LYS A 131 -16.63 -6.80 2.59
N GLU A 132 -15.98 -7.90 2.18
CA GLU A 132 -15.34 -8.87 3.07
C GLU A 132 -14.00 -8.36 3.63
N THR A 133 -13.50 -7.24 3.15
CA THR A 133 -12.27 -6.61 3.64
C THR A 133 -12.40 -6.27 5.11
N THR A 134 -11.34 -6.48 5.87
CA THR A 134 -11.24 -6.02 7.26
C THR A 134 -10.46 -4.71 7.30
N LEU A 135 -11.07 -3.67 7.83
CA LEU A 135 -10.41 -2.38 8.05
C LEU A 135 -9.68 -2.45 9.41
N ALA A 136 -8.36 -2.34 9.38
CA ALA A 136 -7.53 -2.28 10.58
C ALA A 136 -7.02 -0.85 10.78
N MET A 137 -7.29 -0.26 11.94
CA MET A 137 -6.95 1.13 12.23
C MET A 137 -6.65 1.34 13.71
N ARG A 138 -5.87 2.36 14.03
CA ARG A 138 -5.51 2.65 15.41
C ARG A 138 -6.60 3.42 16.16
N ASP A 139 -7.24 4.40 15.51
CA ASP A 139 -8.22 5.29 16.11
C ASP A 139 -9.20 5.74 15.03
N PHE A 140 -10.43 5.24 15.10
CA PHE A 140 -11.45 5.53 14.11
C PHE A 140 -11.88 7.00 14.15
N LEU A 141 -12.02 7.58 15.34
CA LEU A 141 -12.47 8.97 15.48
C LEU A 141 -11.42 9.94 14.98
N TRP A 142 -10.16 9.70 15.31
CA TRP A 142 -9.06 10.48 14.79
C TRP A 142 -8.96 10.40 13.26
N LEU A 143 -9.11 9.20 12.71
CA LEU A 143 -9.08 8.98 11.25
C LEU A 143 -10.21 9.75 10.56
N ARG A 144 -11.44 9.67 11.10
CA ARG A 144 -12.59 10.45 10.61
C ARG A 144 -12.33 11.95 10.65
N GLU A 145 -11.82 12.45 11.77
CA GLU A 145 -11.51 13.87 11.95
C GLU A 145 -10.41 14.32 10.99
N ARG A 146 -9.38 13.51 10.80
CA ARG A 146 -8.32 13.84 9.86
C ARG A 146 -8.82 13.88 8.41
N ILE A 147 -9.68 12.96 7.99
CA ILE A 147 -10.34 13.00 6.67
C ILE A 147 -11.18 14.29 6.51
N GLN A 148 -11.92 14.68 7.56
CA GLN A 148 -12.67 15.92 7.54
C GLN A 148 -11.76 17.14 7.36
N VAL A 149 -10.64 17.19 8.07
CA VAL A 149 -9.66 18.28 7.95
C VAL A 149 -9.09 18.33 6.51
N VAL A 150 -8.71 17.19 5.94
CA VAL A 150 -8.21 17.13 4.55
C VAL A 150 -9.23 17.69 3.57
N HIS A 151 -10.50 17.26 3.72
CA HIS A 151 -11.60 17.77 2.89
C HIS A 151 -11.75 19.27 3.02
N ASP A 152 -11.80 19.81 4.26
CA ASP A 152 -12.06 21.22 4.51
C ASP A 152 -10.87 22.12 4.10
N GLU A 153 -9.63 21.66 4.32
CA GLU A 153 -8.42 22.39 3.93
C GLU A 153 -8.28 22.48 2.39
N ALA A 154 -8.62 21.40 1.67
CA ALA A 154 -8.53 21.37 0.21
C ALA A 154 -9.58 22.29 -0.47
N LEU A 155 -10.67 22.59 0.21
CA LEU A 155 -11.76 23.45 -0.29
C LEU A 155 -11.68 24.90 0.23
N THR A 156 -10.57 25.29 0.86
CA THR A 156 -10.37 26.70 1.23
C THR A 156 -10.18 27.57 -0.03
N PRO A 157 -10.64 28.83 -0.02
CA PRO A 157 -10.46 29.72 -1.17
C PRO A 157 -9.00 29.88 -1.61
N GLN A 158 -8.07 29.82 -0.66
CA GLN A 158 -6.64 29.89 -0.93
C GLN A 158 -6.13 28.61 -1.62
N ALA A 159 -6.57 27.43 -1.20
CA ALA A 159 -6.20 26.18 -1.82
C ALA A 159 -6.77 26.06 -3.26
N ILE A 160 -8.01 26.46 -3.46
CA ILE A 160 -8.65 26.50 -4.78
C ILE A 160 -7.89 27.45 -5.71
N ALA A 161 -7.54 28.65 -5.25
CA ALA A 161 -6.80 29.62 -6.05
C ALA A 161 -5.39 29.12 -6.45
N VAL A 162 -4.70 28.35 -5.60
CA VAL A 162 -3.41 27.74 -5.91
C VAL A 162 -3.58 26.65 -6.98
N GLN A 163 -4.60 25.81 -6.85
CA GLN A 163 -4.92 24.75 -7.83
C GLN A 163 -5.24 25.32 -9.20
N GLU A 164 -5.99 26.42 -9.28
CA GLU A 164 -6.32 27.12 -10.55
C GLU A 164 -5.08 27.72 -11.24
N VAL A 165 -4.05 28.09 -10.48
CA VAL A 165 -2.80 28.67 -11.02
C VAL A 165 -1.80 27.60 -11.47
N GLU A 166 -1.71 26.48 -10.76
CA GLU A 166 -0.78 25.39 -11.09
C GLU A 166 -1.24 24.54 -12.28
N GLU A 167 -2.52 24.56 -12.59
CA GLU A 167 -3.11 23.75 -13.67
C GLU A 167 -3.66 24.64 -14.80
N ASN A 168 -2.91 24.77 -15.87
CA ASN A 168 -3.45 25.21 -17.18
C ASN A 168 -4.49 24.21 -17.76
N GLY A 169 -5.16 23.45 -16.92
CA GLY A 169 -6.15 22.41 -17.21
C GLY A 169 -6.96 21.95 -15.99
N GLY A 170 -7.05 22.80 -14.98
CA GLY A 170 -7.94 22.79 -13.80
C GLY A 170 -8.57 21.46 -13.37
N ILE A 171 -7.87 20.62 -12.64
CA ILE A 171 -8.52 19.57 -11.83
C ILE A 171 -8.93 20.21 -10.51
N THR A 172 -10.12 20.77 -10.41
CA THR A 172 -10.65 21.19 -9.12
C THR A 172 -10.86 19.97 -8.24
N LEU A 173 -10.37 19.99 -6.98
CA LEU A 173 -10.64 18.96 -5.99
C LEU A 173 -12.09 18.99 -5.48
N GLU A 174 -12.87 19.98 -5.90
CA GLU A 174 -14.30 20.07 -5.59
C GLU A 174 -15.02 18.82 -6.09
N GLY A 175 -15.70 18.11 -5.19
CA GLY A 175 -16.38 16.85 -5.48
C GLY A 175 -15.48 15.62 -5.62
N LYS A 176 -14.14 15.76 -5.56
CA LYS A 176 -13.19 14.64 -5.64
C LYS A 176 -12.74 14.09 -4.29
N LEU A 177 -13.17 14.71 -3.21
CA LEU A 177 -12.88 14.25 -1.84
C LEU A 177 -14.16 13.77 -1.15
N ILE A 178 -14.02 12.86 -0.20
CA ILE A 178 -15.05 12.50 0.77
C ILE A 178 -14.81 13.24 2.07
N ASP A 179 -15.88 13.55 2.80
CA ASP A 179 -15.80 14.08 4.15
C ASP A 179 -15.79 12.97 5.23
N GLY A 180 -15.59 13.36 6.49
CA GLY A 180 -15.55 12.43 7.62
C GLY A 180 -16.89 11.71 7.87
N SER A 181 -18.02 12.31 7.50
CA SER A 181 -19.34 11.69 7.64
C SER A 181 -19.54 10.61 6.57
N GLU A 182 -19.17 10.92 5.35
CA GLU A 182 -19.21 10.01 4.21
C GLU A 182 -18.28 8.80 4.45
N PHE A 183 -17.07 9.03 4.96
CA PHE A 183 -16.17 7.96 5.41
C PHE A 183 -16.82 7.07 6.47
N THR A 184 -17.43 7.68 7.50
CA THR A 184 -18.06 6.96 8.61
C THR A 184 -19.14 6.01 8.12
N VAL A 185 -20.06 6.50 7.29
CA VAL A 185 -21.18 5.70 6.75
C VAL A 185 -20.66 4.47 6.02
N ARG A 186 -19.64 4.64 5.17
CA ARG A 186 -19.09 3.52 4.39
C ARG A 186 -18.27 2.55 5.23
N ALA A 187 -17.51 3.05 6.20
CA ALA A 187 -16.69 2.22 7.07
C ALA A 187 -17.55 1.30 7.98
N LEU A 188 -18.80 1.66 8.27
CA LEU A 188 -19.72 0.83 9.05
C LEU A 188 -20.11 -0.49 8.35
N ASP A 189 -20.00 -0.53 7.03
CA ASP A 189 -20.30 -1.74 6.24
C ASP A 189 -19.22 -2.82 6.35
N PHE A 190 -18.08 -2.51 6.95
CA PHE A 190 -16.93 -3.39 7.03
C PHE A 190 -16.72 -3.97 8.42
N ARG A 191 -16.08 -5.14 8.47
CA ARG A 191 -15.47 -5.63 9.70
C ARG A 191 -14.35 -4.69 10.08
N ARG A 192 -14.35 -4.19 11.34
CA ARG A 192 -13.34 -3.28 11.84
C ARG A 192 -12.53 -3.92 12.94
N LEU A 193 -11.21 -3.69 12.90
CA LEU A 193 -10.27 -4.02 13.95
C LEU A 193 -9.62 -2.71 14.41
N GLU A 194 -9.99 -2.27 15.61
CA GLU A 194 -9.47 -1.02 16.18
C GLU A 194 -8.40 -1.33 17.22
N PHE A 195 -7.26 -0.68 17.09
CA PHE A 195 -6.16 -0.74 18.05
C PHE A 195 -6.16 0.55 18.87
N GLY A 196 -6.13 0.44 20.18
CA GLY A 196 -6.05 1.62 21.05
C GLY A 196 -6.70 1.41 22.40
N ASN A 197 -6.74 2.46 23.18
CA ASN A 197 -7.21 2.40 24.57
C ASN A 197 -8.73 2.47 24.71
N LYS A 198 -9.43 2.95 23.66
CA LYS A 198 -10.88 3.11 23.68
C LYS A 198 -11.47 2.72 22.33
N PRO A 199 -12.37 1.75 22.27
CA PRO A 199 -13.08 1.40 21.06
C PRO A 199 -14.09 2.49 20.68
N THR A 200 -14.37 2.62 19.39
CA THR A 200 -15.45 3.47 18.89
C THR A 200 -16.76 2.69 18.95
N GLY A 201 -17.65 3.12 19.81
CA GLY A 201 -18.93 2.44 20.04
C GLY A 201 -18.81 1.17 20.89
N THR A 202 -19.72 0.22 20.69
CA THR A 202 -19.74 -1.07 21.43
C THR A 202 -19.10 -2.16 20.56
N PRO A 203 -17.92 -2.69 20.91
CA PRO A 203 -17.29 -3.75 20.14
C PRO A 203 -17.97 -5.10 20.37
N ASN A 204 -17.96 -5.97 19.36
CA ASN A 204 -18.42 -7.36 19.49
C ASN A 204 -17.49 -8.20 20.36
N ALA A 205 -16.19 -7.87 20.34
CA ALA A 205 -15.16 -8.48 21.17
C ALA A 205 -14.08 -7.46 21.48
N SER A 206 -13.47 -7.58 22.65
CA SER A 206 -12.35 -6.74 23.08
C SER A 206 -11.27 -7.63 23.69
N VAL A 207 -10.01 -7.37 23.29
CA VAL A 207 -8.83 -8.00 23.87
C VAL A 207 -7.97 -6.90 24.47
N THR A 208 -7.67 -7.02 25.75
CA THR A 208 -6.86 -6.04 26.47
C THR A 208 -5.49 -6.65 26.76
N PHE A 209 -4.44 -5.91 26.44
CA PHE A 209 -3.06 -6.24 26.77
C PHE A 209 -2.57 -5.25 27.84
N ASP A 210 -2.12 -5.77 28.99
CA ASP A 210 -1.45 -4.96 30.00
C ASP A 210 0.04 -4.88 29.67
N THR A 211 0.36 -3.99 28.72
CA THR A 211 1.73 -3.82 28.23
C THR A 211 2.27 -2.44 28.51
N SER A 212 3.57 -2.36 28.73
CA SER A 212 4.33 -1.13 28.81
C SER A 212 5.50 -1.13 27.83
N ALA A 213 5.95 0.05 27.42
CA ALA A 213 7.09 0.16 26.52
C ALA A 213 8.37 -0.34 27.19
N GLN A 214 9.25 -0.96 26.40
CA GLN A 214 10.59 -1.29 26.86
C GLN A 214 11.34 -0.04 27.33
N PRO A 215 12.05 -0.08 28.46
CA PRO A 215 12.92 1.01 28.87
C PRO A 215 13.99 1.34 27.84
N ILE A 216 14.30 2.63 27.70
CA ILE A 216 15.35 3.08 26.77
C ILE A 216 16.71 3.00 27.47
N PHE A 217 17.63 2.24 26.93
CA PHE A 217 18.93 1.96 27.56
C PHE A 217 20.10 2.78 27.00
N HIS A 218 19.93 3.58 25.95
CA HIS A 218 20.97 4.40 25.31
C HIS A 218 22.32 3.68 25.08
N LYS A 219 22.26 2.39 24.70
CA LYS A 219 23.43 1.50 24.52
C LYS A 219 24.25 1.27 25.80
N ASN A 220 23.69 1.53 26.96
CA ASN A 220 24.36 1.33 28.26
C ASN A 220 24.04 -0.07 28.79
N PHE A 221 25.03 -0.97 28.74
CA PHE A 221 24.88 -2.35 29.22
C PHE A 221 24.68 -2.49 30.73
N ASP A 222 25.10 -1.51 31.56
CA ASP A 222 24.83 -1.55 33.00
C ASP A 222 23.36 -1.33 33.27
N LEU A 223 22.73 -0.41 32.54
CA LEU A 223 21.29 -0.17 32.63
C LEU A 223 20.49 -1.39 32.13
N VAL A 224 20.93 -2.01 31.04
CA VAL A 224 20.31 -3.22 30.51
C VAL A 224 20.39 -4.35 31.54
N ALA A 225 21.59 -4.62 32.08
CA ALA A 225 21.80 -5.68 33.05
C ALA A 225 21.02 -5.44 34.35
N GLY A 226 21.00 -4.21 34.85
CA GLY A 226 20.22 -3.83 36.03
C GLY A 226 18.73 -4.06 35.84
N SER A 227 18.18 -3.55 34.75
CA SER A 227 16.76 -3.71 34.41
C SER A 227 16.38 -5.19 34.21
N PHE A 228 17.19 -5.96 33.51
CA PHE A 228 16.93 -7.38 33.27
C PHE A 228 16.97 -8.20 34.57
N LYS A 229 17.89 -7.92 35.50
CA LYS A 229 17.92 -8.53 36.82
C LYS A 229 16.65 -8.25 37.60
N GLU A 230 16.21 -6.97 37.59
CA GLU A 230 15.00 -6.56 38.27
C GLU A 230 13.75 -7.30 37.77
N TYR A 231 13.60 -7.42 36.42
CA TYR A 231 12.51 -8.20 35.83
C TYR A 231 12.59 -9.69 36.17
N LEU A 232 13.77 -10.30 36.11
CA LEU A 232 13.96 -11.69 36.51
C LEU A 232 13.60 -11.95 37.98
N GLU A 233 13.98 -11.05 38.88
CA GLU A 233 13.63 -11.08 40.30
C GLU A 233 12.12 -10.96 40.54
N LYS A 234 11.43 -10.18 39.69
CA LYS A 234 9.96 -10.06 39.68
C LYS A 234 9.26 -11.24 39.03
N GLY A 235 9.99 -12.23 38.55
CA GLY A 235 9.45 -13.45 37.93
C GLY A 235 9.06 -13.30 36.47
N TYR A 236 9.63 -12.31 35.75
CA TYR A 236 9.45 -12.17 34.31
C TYR A 236 10.38 -13.11 33.54
N THR A 237 9.94 -13.52 32.37
CA THR A 237 10.75 -14.22 31.38
C THR A 237 11.26 -13.25 30.35
N LEU A 238 12.57 -13.25 30.13
CA LEU A 238 13.18 -12.34 29.14
C LEU A 238 13.32 -13.02 27.78
N TYR A 239 12.88 -12.30 26.74
CA TYR A 239 13.07 -12.68 25.34
C TYR A 239 13.91 -11.62 24.64
N ILE A 240 14.92 -12.07 23.89
CA ILE A 240 15.69 -11.17 23.02
C ILE A 240 15.39 -11.56 21.58
N CYS A 241 14.71 -10.64 20.88
CA CYS A 241 14.32 -10.78 19.50
C CYS A 241 15.41 -10.23 18.58
N SER A 242 15.85 -11.03 17.61
CA SER A 242 16.83 -10.64 16.59
C SER A 242 16.62 -11.47 15.33
N ASP A 243 16.92 -10.92 14.17
CA ASP A 243 16.97 -11.63 12.88
C ASP A 243 18.25 -12.49 12.76
N SER A 244 19.15 -12.42 13.71
CA SER A 244 20.41 -13.16 13.73
C SER A 244 20.70 -13.80 15.09
N MET A 245 20.76 -15.11 15.14
CA MET A 245 21.15 -15.86 16.34
C MET A 245 22.56 -15.51 16.78
N LYS A 246 23.47 -15.14 15.87
CA LYS A 246 24.82 -14.68 16.22
C LYS A 246 24.81 -13.43 17.09
N GLN A 247 23.84 -12.53 16.89
CA GLN A 247 23.71 -11.34 17.73
C GLN A 247 23.25 -11.71 19.14
N THR A 248 22.30 -12.61 19.29
CA THR A 248 21.84 -13.08 20.60
C THR A 248 22.95 -13.84 21.35
N ASP A 249 23.75 -14.65 20.65
CA ASP A 249 24.90 -15.33 21.26
C ASP A 249 25.97 -14.33 21.71
N ARG A 250 26.22 -13.26 20.92
CA ARG A 250 27.12 -12.19 21.34
C ARG A 250 26.62 -11.47 22.60
N ILE A 251 25.31 -11.19 22.69
CA ILE A 251 24.74 -10.57 23.89
C ILE A 251 24.92 -11.49 25.10
N ARG A 252 24.71 -12.81 24.94
CA ARG A 252 24.92 -13.79 25.99
C ARG A 252 26.38 -13.77 26.45
N ALA A 253 27.35 -13.82 25.55
CA ALA A 253 28.78 -13.76 25.87
C ALA A 253 29.13 -12.47 26.62
N ILE A 254 28.57 -11.31 26.23
CA ILE A 254 28.80 -10.05 26.96
C ILE A 254 28.30 -10.14 28.40
N PHE A 255 27.14 -10.72 28.69
CA PHE A 255 26.65 -10.87 30.05
C PHE A 255 27.52 -11.87 30.84
N GLU A 256 27.99 -12.95 30.23
CA GLU A 256 28.89 -13.94 30.84
C GLU A 256 30.24 -13.32 31.20
N ASP A 257 30.87 -12.61 30.28
CA ASP A 257 32.17 -11.93 30.49
C ASP A 257 32.10 -10.87 31.60
N ARG A 258 30.95 -10.23 31.76
CA ARG A 258 30.67 -9.26 32.83
C ARG A 258 30.34 -9.92 34.17
N GLY A 259 30.15 -11.24 34.19
CA GLY A 259 29.66 -11.96 35.35
C GLY A 259 28.20 -11.75 35.69
N ASP A 260 27.42 -11.20 34.75
CA ASP A 260 25.98 -10.99 34.92
C ASP A 260 25.23 -12.30 34.72
N LYS A 261 24.50 -12.75 35.75
CA LYS A 261 23.71 -14.00 35.72
C LYS A 261 22.33 -13.76 35.08
N ILE A 262 22.31 -13.30 33.85
CA ILE A 262 21.09 -12.97 33.10
C ILE A 262 20.74 -14.16 32.19
N LYS A 263 19.55 -14.75 32.40
CA LYS A 263 18.99 -15.78 31.52
C LYS A 263 17.92 -15.14 30.63
N PHE A 264 18.00 -15.39 29.34
CA PHE A 264 16.99 -15.00 28.38
C PHE A 264 16.79 -16.08 27.32
N THR A 265 15.65 -16.06 26.66
CA THR A 265 15.31 -16.91 25.53
C THR A 265 15.53 -16.14 24.24
N PRO A 266 16.40 -16.60 23.32
CA PRO A 266 16.56 -15.97 22.01
C PRO A 266 15.36 -16.32 21.12
N VAL A 267 14.90 -15.33 20.35
CA VAL A 267 13.83 -15.49 19.35
C VAL A 267 14.34 -14.97 18.00
N GLU A 268 14.38 -15.83 16.99
CA GLU A 268 14.82 -15.50 15.65
C GLU A 268 13.72 -14.78 14.87
N ARG A 269 13.31 -13.64 15.38
CA ARG A 269 12.36 -12.69 14.78
C ARG A 269 12.61 -11.33 15.37
N THR A 270 12.30 -10.28 14.61
CA THR A 270 12.32 -8.90 15.11
C THR A 270 10.92 -8.38 15.35
N VAL A 271 10.80 -7.49 16.32
CA VAL A 271 9.64 -6.61 16.52
C VAL A 271 10.10 -5.17 16.37
N HIS A 272 9.19 -4.28 15.99
CA HIS A 272 9.54 -2.86 15.78
C HIS A 272 10.07 -2.19 17.05
N GLU A 273 9.42 -2.46 18.17
CA GLU A 273 9.82 -1.97 19.50
C GLU A 273 9.65 -3.11 20.53
N GLY A 274 10.52 -3.13 21.54
CA GLY A 274 10.35 -4.03 22.68
C GLY A 274 9.21 -3.58 23.58
N PHE A 275 8.66 -4.53 24.32
CA PHE A 275 7.59 -4.28 25.28
C PHE A 275 7.71 -5.20 26.49
N VAL A 276 7.02 -4.84 27.56
CA VAL A 276 6.83 -5.67 28.74
C VAL A 276 5.35 -6.05 28.83
N ASP A 277 5.03 -7.33 28.87
CA ASP A 277 3.68 -7.83 29.13
C ASP A 277 3.54 -8.16 30.62
N ASN A 278 2.76 -7.34 31.34
CA ASN A 278 2.59 -7.48 32.79
C ASN A 278 1.67 -8.65 33.16
N THR A 279 0.81 -9.09 32.25
CA THR A 279 -0.09 -10.22 32.47
C THR A 279 0.65 -11.55 32.32
N LEU A 280 1.41 -11.70 31.25
CA LEU A 280 2.19 -12.90 30.95
C LEU A 280 3.56 -12.90 31.62
N ARG A 281 3.99 -11.76 32.16
CA ARG A 281 5.31 -11.52 32.74
C ARG A 281 6.45 -11.85 31.75
N LEU A 282 6.34 -11.22 30.59
CA LEU A 282 7.35 -11.32 29.54
C LEU A 282 8.09 -10.00 29.40
#